data_f3b634c7a9e05255ae0fee3ce9394360
#
_entry.id   f3b634c7a9e05255ae0fee3ce9394360
#
_cell.length_a   1.000
_cell.length_b   1.000
_cell.length_c   1.000
_cell.angle_alpha   90.00
_cell.angle_beta   90.00
_cell.angle_gamma   90.00
#
_symmetry.space_group_name_H-M   'P 1'
#
loop_
_entity.id
_entity.type
_entity.pdbx_description
1 polymer ?
#
loop_
_entity_poly.entity_id
_entity_poly.type
_entity_poly.pdbx_seq_one_letter_code
_entity_poly.pdbx_strand_id
1 'polypeptide(L)'
;MTETQNFTTLDEWLHHIETLHAKPIDMGLERMQMMVRKMGIRFSCPVITVGGTNGKGSTVGMLESIYRAAGYKTCAHTSPHLLRFNERARINGVEASDEDLMAAFAEVEEAREGTLSYFEYTALGILRLFQHSNPDVVILEIGLGGRLDAINTIDSDAAVISTIGIDHTAF
;
A
#
# COMPACT_ATOMS: atom_id res chain seq x y z
N MET A 1 17.33 -17.26 -15.57
CA MET A 1 15.96 -17.79 -15.68
C MET A 1 15.49 -17.98 -14.26
N THR A 2 14.74 -17.03 -13.73
CA THR A 2 14.11 -17.13 -12.40
C THR A 2 13.04 -18.19 -12.50
N GLU A 3 13.12 -19.25 -11.69
CA GLU A 3 12.02 -20.20 -11.55
C GLU A 3 10.77 -19.40 -11.19
N THR A 4 9.75 -19.50 -12.01
CA THR A 4 8.43 -18.92 -11.72
C THR A 4 7.91 -19.67 -10.50
N GLN A 5 8.07 -19.11 -9.31
CA GLN A 5 7.52 -19.66 -8.10
C GLN A 5 6.00 -19.57 -8.21
N ASN A 6 5.34 -20.71 -8.40
CA ASN A 6 3.88 -20.82 -8.45
C ASN A 6 3.33 -20.86 -7.02
N PHE A 7 3.18 -19.72 -6.39
CA PHE A 7 2.42 -19.63 -5.15
C PHE A 7 0.92 -19.75 -5.49
N THR A 8 0.21 -20.55 -4.72
CA THR A 8 -1.22 -20.88 -4.94
C THR A 8 -2.14 -20.22 -3.92
N THR A 9 -1.59 -19.69 -2.83
CA THR A 9 -2.31 -19.01 -1.76
C THR A 9 -1.69 -17.67 -1.41
N LEU A 10 -2.49 -16.76 -0.86
CA LEU A 10 -2.00 -15.47 -0.37
C LEU A 10 -0.99 -15.64 0.77
N ASP A 11 -1.18 -16.62 1.65
CA ASP A 11 -0.26 -16.90 2.76
C ASP A 11 1.13 -17.32 2.26
N GLU A 12 1.21 -18.13 1.19
CA GLU A 12 2.48 -18.49 0.55
C GLU A 12 3.19 -17.26 -0.01
N TRP A 13 2.45 -16.35 -0.66
CA TRP A 13 2.98 -15.07 -1.13
C TRP A 13 3.53 -14.23 0.02
N LEU A 14 2.75 -14.04 1.08
CA LEU A 14 3.15 -13.21 2.22
C LEU A 14 4.38 -13.80 2.92
N HIS A 15 4.44 -15.13 3.09
CA HIS A 15 5.62 -15.78 3.64
C HIS A 15 6.87 -15.60 2.76
N HIS A 16 6.74 -15.74 1.44
CA HIS A 16 7.82 -15.45 0.51
C HIS A 16 8.32 -14.01 0.66
N ILE A 17 7.40 -13.04 0.65
CA ILE A 17 7.73 -11.61 0.75
C ILE A 17 8.48 -11.30 2.05
N GLU A 18 8.11 -11.91 3.16
CA GLU A 18 8.77 -11.74 4.47
C GLU A 18 10.24 -12.19 4.43
N THR A 19 10.58 -13.16 3.60
CA THR A 19 11.94 -13.72 3.51
C THR A 19 12.86 -12.99 2.53
N LEU A 20 12.32 -12.09 1.70
CA LEU A 20 13.07 -11.43 0.63
C LEU A 20 14.11 -10.43 1.11
N HIS A 21 13.90 -9.80 2.24
CA HIS A 21 14.76 -8.72 2.72
C HIS A 21 15.23 -8.98 4.15
N ALA A 22 16.53 -8.74 4.38
CA ALA A 22 17.15 -9.02 5.68
C ALA A 22 16.64 -8.11 6.82
N LYS A 23 16.11 -6.94 6.48
CA LYS A 23 15.55 -5.98 7.43
C LYS A 23 14.04 -5.89 7.26
N PRO A 24 13.25 -6.09 8.31
CA PRO A 24 11.78 -5.97 8.22
C PRO A 24 11.32 -4.55 7.91
N ILE A 25 12.10 -3.54 8.33
CA ILE A 25 11.87 -2.11 8.05
C ILE A 25 13.16 -1.53 7.51
N ASP A 26 13.11 -0.96 6.31
CA ASP A 26 14.22 -0.25 5.69
C ASP A 26 13.69 1.06 5.11
N MET A 27 13.99 2.16 5.82
CA MET A 27 13.47 3.49 5.49
C MET A 27 14.23 4.07 4.30
N GLY A 28 13.49 4.60 3.35
CA GLY A 28 14.03 5.24 2.15
C GLY A 28 13.05 5.15 1.00
N LEU A 29 13.11 6.10 0.09
CA LEU A 29 12.17 6.16 -1.03
C LEU A 29 12.77 5.68 -2.36
N GLU A 30 14.08 5.51 -2.44
CA GLU A 30 14.79 5.29 -3.70
C GLU A 30 14.32 4.00 -4.40
N ARG A 31 14.22 2.88 -3.65
CA ARG A 31 13.75 1.60 -4.19
C ARG A 31 12.29 1.70 -4.64
N MET A 32 11.44 2.28 -3.81
CA MET A 32 10.03 2.49 -4.13
C MET A 32 9.86 3.38 -5.36
N GLN A 33 10.58 4.51 -5.45
CA GLN A 33 10.53 5.42 -6.59
C GLN A 33 10.98 4.74 -7.89
N MET A 34 12.02 3.92 -7.82
CA MET A 34 12.49 3.13 -8.95
C MET A 34 11.40 2.15 -9.41
N MET A 35 10.80 1.41 -8.47
CA MET A 35 9.77 0.43 -8.76
C MET A 35 8.48 1.07 -9.29
N VAL A 36 8.01 2.15 -8.67
CA VAL A 36 6.82 2.90 -9.12
C VAL A 36 7.00 3.39 -10.56
N ARG A 37 8.19 3.93 -10.89
CA ARG A 37 8.51 4.33 -12.27
C ARG A 37 8.57 3.14 -13.22
N LYS A 38 9.23 2.05 -12.84
CA LYS A 38 9.39 0.85 -13.67
C LYS A 38 8.05 0.18 -13.97
N MET A 39 7.19 0.06 -12.97
CA MET A 39 5.86 -0.51 -13.10
C MET A 39 4.85 0.47 -13.73
N GLY A 40 5.21 1.73 -13.90
CA GLY A 40 4.31 2.76 -14.42
C GLY A 40 3.11 3.03 -13.51
N ILE A 41 3.29 2.90 -12.19
CA ILE A 41 2.21 3.14 -11.22
C ILE A 41 1.92 4.64 -11.17
N ARG A 42 0.70 5.02 -11.52
CA ARG A 42 0.23 6.41 -11.49
C ARG A 42 -1.29 6.43 -11.36
N PHE A 43 -1.80 7.48 -10.76
CA PHE A 43 -3.23 7.73 -10.63
C PHE A 43 -3.62 8.98 -11.42
N SER A 44 -4.74 8.91 -12.14
CA SER A 44 -5.36 10.05 -12.85
C SER A 44 -6.46 10.72 -12.03
N CYS A 45 -6.72 10.21 -10.84
CA CYS A 45 -7.69 10.72 -9.88
C CYS A 45 -6.97 11.34 -8.68
N PRO A 46 -7.66 12.14 -7.84
CA PRO A 46 -7.11 12.67 -6.61
C PRO A 46 -6.58 11.59 -5.67
N VAL A 47 -5.39 11.85 -5.11
CA VAL A 47 -4.76 11.03 -4.08
C VAL A 47 -4.75 11.81 -2.77
N ILE A 48 -5.26 11.22 -1.71
CA ILE A 48 -5.28 11.78 -0.36
C ILE A 48 -4.37 10.94 0.53
N THR A 49 -3.35 11.55 1.12
CA THR A 49 -2.46 10.86 2.06
C THR A 49 -2.79 11.26 3.49
N VAL A 50 -2.90 10.26 4.37
CA VAL A 50 -3.23 10.44 5.79
C VAL A 50 -2.05 10.00 6.64
N GLY A 51 -1.44 10.96 7.35
CA GLY A 51 -0.36 10.76 8.30
C GLY A 51 -0.76 11.09 9.73
N GLY A 52 0.12 10.78 10.69
CA GLY A 52 -0.05 11.09 12.11
C GLY A 52 0.25 9.90 13.02
N THR A 53 0.27 10.14 14.32
CA THR A 53 0.54 9.10 15.32
C THR A 53 -0.71 8.26 15.56
N ASN A 54 -1.85 8.88 15.87
CA ASN A 54 -3.10 8.19 16.15
C ASN A 54 -4.24 8.72 15.24
N GLY A 55 -5.23 7.86 14.96
CA GLY A 55 -6.43 8.25 14.22
C GLY A 55 -6.30 8.20 12.71
N LYS A 56 -5.16 7.77 12.15
CA LYS A 56 -4.97 7.64 10.70
C LYS A 56 -6.03 6.73 10.06
N GLY A 57 -6.13 5.48 10.51
CA GLY A 57 -7.10 4.52 9.97
C GLY A 57 -8.55 4.98 10.11
N SER A 58 -8.90 5.62 11.23
CA SER A 58 -10.24 6.22 11.42
C SER A 58 -10.51 7.35 10.41
N THR A 59 -9.50 8.18 10.16
CA THR A 59 -9.59 9.26 9.16
C THR A 59 -9.76 8.69 7.75
N VAL A 60 -8.98 7.66 7.39
CA VAL A 60 -9.14 6.94 6.10
C VAL A 60 -10.55 6.37 5.97
N GLY A 61 -11.04 5.68 7.00
CA GLY A 61 -12.39 5.09 6.98
C GLY A 61 -13.52 6.14 6.85
N MET A 62 -13.36 7.30 7.50
CA MET A 62 -14.32 8.41 7.35
C MET A 62 -14.28 8.99 5.94
N LEU A 63 -13.11 9.28 5.39
CA LEU A 63 -12.96 9.78 4.03
C LEU A 63 -13.55 8.80 3.02
N GLU A 64 -13.20 7.51 3.11
CA GLU A 64 -13.77 6.47 2.27
C GLU A 64 -15.30 6.46 2.30
N SER A 65 -15.89 6.53 3.50
CA SER A 65 -17.34 6.53 3.69
C SER A 65 -17.99 7.75 3.06
N ILE A 66 -17.40 8.94 3.20
CA ILE A 66 -17.91 10.20 2.62
C ILE A 66 -17.89 10.13 1.10
N TYR A 67 -16.74 9.74 0.49
CA TYR A 67 -16.64 9.67 -0.96
C TYR A 67 -17.58 8.62 -1.56
N ARG A 68 -17.70 7.44 -0.92
CA ARG A 68 -18.64 6.40 -1.34
C ARG A 68 -20.10 6.87 -1.25
N ALA A 69 -20.47 7.56 -0.17
CA ALA A 69 -21.81 8.13 -0.04
C ALA A 69 -22.11 9.19 -1.11
N ALA A 70 -21.08 9.87 -1.60
CA ALA A 70 -21.17 10.81 -2.72
C ALA A 70 -21.14 10.13 -4.11
N GLY A 71 -21.05 8.80 -4.17
CA GLY A 71 -21.10 8.03 -5.42
C GLY A 71 -19.75 7.80 -6.10
N TYR A 72 -18.65 8.16 -5.46
CA TYR A 72 -17.30 7.94 -6.00
C TYR A 72 -16.80 6.53 -5.71
N LYS A 73 -16.11 5.93 -6.68
CA LYS A 73 -15.39 4.69 -6.50
C LYS A 73 -14.07 4.96 -5.77
N THR A 74 -13.93 4.40 -4.57
CA THR A 74 -12.77 4.61 -3.71
C THR A 74 -11.79 3.45 -3.76
N CYS A 75 -10.49 3.75 -3.61
CA CYS A 75 -9.47 2.81 -3.18
C CYS A 75 -8.86 3.33 -1.88
N ALA A 76 -8.81 2.50 -0.84
CA ALA A 76 -8.31 2.89 0.47
C ALA A 76 -7.28 1.87 0.99
N HIS A 77 -6.08 2.38 1.33
CA HIS A 77 -5.02 1.61 1.98
C HIS A 77 -4.94 1.97 3.45
N THR A 78 -4.87 0.95 4.31
CA THR A 78 -4.65 1.09 5.76
C THR A 78 -3.61 0.09 6.25
N SER A 79 -2.89 0.43 7.34
CA SER A 79 -1.94 -0.46 7.99
C SER A 79 -1.76 -0.15 9.48
N PRO A 80 -1.46 -1.16 10.33
CA PRO A 80 -1.46 -2.59 9.99
C PRO A 80 -2.88 -3.15 9.86
N HIS A 81 -3.01 -4.40 9.42
CA HIS A 81 -4.26 -5.15 9.49
C HIS A 81 -4.49 -5.72 10.90
N LEU A 82 -5.72 -6.06 11.23
CA LEU A 82 -6.08 -6.63 12.54
C LEU A 82 -6.21 -8.17 12.47
N LEU A 83 -6.87 -8.69 11.46
CA LEU A 83 -7.17 -10.12 11.31
C LEU A 83 -6.57 -10.70 10.03
N ARG A 84 -6.76 -10.02 8.90
CA ARG A 84 -6.36 -10.52 7.58
C ARG A 84 -5.64 -9.45 6.78
N PHE A 85 -4.68 -9.88 5.97
CA PHE A 85 -3.91 -8.98 5.11
C PHE A 85 -4.80 -8.12 4.19
N ASN A 86 -5.90 -8.69 3.69
CA ASN A 86 -6.87 -8.07 2.78
C ASN A 86 -7.42 -6.73 3.29
N GLU A 87 -7.52 -6.54 4.62
CA GLU A 87 -7.93 -5.29 5.26
C GLU A 87 -7.08 -4.09 4.82
N ARG A 88 -5.83 -4.35 4.38
CA ARG A 88 -4.90 -3.30 3.94
C ARG A 88 -5.27 -2.69 2.60
N ALA A 89 -6.14 -3.32 1.84
CA ALA A 89 -6.56 -2.86 0.52
C ALA A 89 -8.07 -2.98 0.38
N ARG A 90 -8.77 -1.86 0.32
CA ARG A 90 -10.21 -1.83 0.06
C ARG A 90 -10.50 -1.12 -1.24
N ILE A 91 -11.37 -1.71 -2.04
CA ILE A 91 -11.88 -1.15 -3.28
C ILE A 91 -13.37 -0.95 -3.11
N ASN A 92 -13.81 0.28 -3.18
CA ASN A 92 -15.21 0.68 -2.97
C ASN A 92 -15.79 0.13 -1.66
N GLY A 93 -14.99 0.14 -0.58
CA GLY A 93 -15.34 -0.32 0.77
C GLY A 93 -15.35 -1.82 0.97
N VAL A 94 -14.93 -2.60 -0.02
CA VAL A 94 -14.80 -4.06 0.07
C VAL A 94 -13.32 -4.42 0.09
N GLU A 95 -12.93 -5.30 1.00
CA GLU A 95 -11.55 -5.83 1.04
C GLU A 95 -11.22 -6.52 -0.28
N ALA A 96 -9.98 -6.34 -0.74
CA ALA A 96 -9.48 -7.00 -1.94
C ALA A 96 -9.51 -8.54 -1.78
N SER A 97 -9.78 -9.26 -2.85
CA SER A 97 -9.72 -10.71 -2.84
C SER A 97 -8.26 -11.22 -2.79
N ASP A 98 -8.08 -12.46 -2.36
CA ASP A 98 -6.77 -13.10 -2.38
C ASP A 98 -6.22 -13.17 -3.82
N GLU A 99 -7.09 -13.48 -4.79
CA GLU A 99 -6.75 -13.58 -6.19
C GLU A 99 -6.24 -12.25 -6.76
N ASP A 100 -6.91 -11.14 -6.44
CA ASP A 100 -6.50 -9.81 -6.91
C ASP A 100 -5.16 -9.39 -6.31
N LEU A 101 -4.95 -9.67 -5.01
CA LEU A 101 -3.70 -9.39 -4.32
C LEU A 101 -2.55 -10.24 -4.89
N MET A 102 -2.77 -11.55 -5.09
CA MET A 102 -1.77 -12.45 -5.67
C MET A 102 -1.39 -12.04 -7.09
N ALA A 103 -2.36 -11.65 -7.91
CA ALA A 103 -2.10 -11.16 -9.26
C ALA A 103 -1.23 -9.89 -9.24
N ALA A 104 -1.53 -8.95 -8.35
CA ALA A 104 -0.72 -7.74 -8.19
C ALA A 104 0.69 -8.03 -7.65
N PHE A 105 0.83 -8.98 -6.72
CA PHE A 105 2.14 -9.40 -6.23
C PHE A 105 2.98 -10.08 -7.31
N ALA A 106 2.38 -10.86 -8.20
CA ALA A 106 3.08 -11.45 -9.34
C ALA A 106 3.67 -10.39 -10.27
N GLU A 107 2.95 -9.27 -10.50
CA GLU A 107 3.48 -8.16 -11.29
C GLU A 107 4.66 -7.45 -10.60
N VAL A 108 4.63 -7.33 -9.26
CA VAL A 108 5.77 -6.79 -8.50
C VAL A 108 6.97 -7.74 -8.61
N GLU A 109 6.74 -9.06 -8.49
CA GLU A 109 7.80 -10.08 -8.60
C GLU A 109 8.47 -10.04 -9.97
N GLU A 110 7.70 -9.93 -11.05
CA GLU A 110 8.22 -9.83 -12.41
C GLU A 110 9.02 -8.53 -12.63
N ALA A 111 8.59 -7.44 -12.01
CA ALA A 111 9.22 -6.14 -12.19
C ALA A 111 10.49 -5.94 -11.34
N ARG A 112 10.62 -6.57 -10.17
CA ARG A 112 11.72 -6.30 -9.25
C ARG A 112 13.07 -6.84 -9.75
N GLU A 113 14.13 -6.08 -9.48
CA GLU A 113 15.51 -6.45 -9.77
C GLU A 113 16.36 -6.66 -8.51
N GLY A 114 15.78 -6.45 -7.35
CA GLY A 114 16.46 -6.56 -6.06
C GLY A 114 15.49 -6.93 -4.95
N THR A 115 15.96 -6.80 -3.71
CA THR A 115 15.11 -7.06 -2.54
C THR A 115 14.29 -5.82 -2.19
N LEU A 116 13.06 -6.06 -1.76
CA LEU A 116 12.14 -5.07 -1.21
C LEU A 116 11.79 -5.50 0.21
N SER A 117 11.67 -4.56 1.14
CA SER A 117 11.13 -4.87 2.46
C SER A 117 9.68 -5.33 2.33
N TYR A 118 9.18 -6.04 3.34
CA TYR A 118 7.79 -6.51 3.37
C TYR A 118 6.80 -5.38 3.07
N PHE A 119 6.99 -4.23 3.72
CA PHE A 119 6.09 -3.09 3.54
C PHE A 119 6.20 -2.49 2.12
N GLU A 120 7.41 -2.32 1.60
CA GLU A 120 7.61 -1.82 0.23
C GLU A 120 6.95 -2.73 -0.81
N TYR A 121 7.18 -4.04 -0.70
CA TYR A 121 6.62 -5.01 -1.64
C TYR A 121 5.10 -5.01 -1.62
N THR A 122 4.53 -5.12 -0.42
CA THR A 122 3.06 -5.18 -0.27
C THR A 122 2.40 -3.86 -0.65
N ALA A 123 3.02 -2.72 -0.35
CA ALA A 123 2.54 -1.41 -0.78
C ALA A 123 2.52 -1.29 -2.32
N LEU A 124 3.57 -1.74 -3.01
CA LEU A 124 3.60 -1.76 -4.49
C LEU A 124 2.47 -2.61 -5.08
N GLY A 125 2.25 -3.80 -4.55
CA GLY A 125 1.14 -4.66 -4.99
C GLY A 125 -0.22 -4.00 -4.80
N ILE A 126 -0.46 -3.39 -3.63
CA ILE A 126 -1.71 -2.67 -3.34
C ILE A 126 -1.88 -1.46 -4.28
N LEU A 127 -0.85 -0.66 -4.49
CA LEU A 127 -0.89 0.48 -5.41
C LEU A 127 -1.16 0.05 -6.85
N ARG A 128 -0.57 -1.08 -7.27
CA ARG A 128 -0.82 -1.66 -8.59
C ARG A 128 -2.27 -2.13 -8.74
N LEU A 129 -2.79 -2.83 -7.76
CA LEU A 129 -4.19 -3.25 -7.70
C LEU A 129 -5.14 -2.04 -7.78
N PHE A 130 -4.86 -0.98 -7.05
CA PHE A 130 -5.65 0.25 -7.08
C PHE A 130 -5.62 0.91 -8.46
N GLN A 131 -4.47 0.96 -9.11
CA GLN A 131 -4.37 1.48 -10.48
C GLN A 131 -5.25 0.68 -11.46
N HIS A 132 -5.23 -0.65 -11.40
CA HIS A 132 -6.09 -1.51 -12.22
C HIS A 132 -7.58 -1.32 -11.93
N SER A 133 -7.92 -0.95 -10.70
CA SER A 133 -9.31 -0.72 -10.31
C SER A 133 -9.91 0.54 -10.91
N ASN A 134 -9.09 1.46 -11.45
CA ASN A 134 -9.53 2.74 -12.02
C ASN A 134 -10.49 3.51 -11.08
N PRO A 135 -9.99 3.95 -9.90
CA PRO A 135 -10.79 4.65 -8.90
C PRO A 135 -11.06 6.11 -9.28
N ASP A 136 -12.05 6.72 -8.63
CA ASP A 136 -12.31 8.16 -8.65
C ASP A 136 -11.52 8.91 -7.58
N VAL A 137 -11.08 8.21 -6.51
CA VAL A 137 -10.23 8.74 -5.45
C VAL A 137 -9.43 7.63 -4.79
N VAL A 138 -8.17 7.91 -4.47
CA VAL A 138 -7.29 7.03 -3.71
C VAL A 138 -6.98 7.65 -2.36
N ILE A 139 -7.10 6.88 -1.28
CA ILE A 139 -6.85 7.32 0.10
C ILE A 139 -5.77 6.41 0.69
N LEU A 140 -4.64 6.97 1.08
CA LEU A 140 -3.46 6.23 1.49
C LEU A 140 -3.06 6.58 2.93
N GLU A 141 -2.99 5.57 3.80
CA GLU A 141 -2.44 5.71 5.14
C GLU A 141 -0.93 5.56 5.13
N ILE A 142 -0.21 6.48 5.77
CA ILE A 142 1.21 6.36 6.10
C ILE A 142 1.39 5.25 7.15
N GLY A 143 2.24 4.28 6.86
CA GLY A 143 2.48 3.16 7.77
C GLY A 143 3.32 3.56 8.99
N LEU A 144 4.48 4.17 8.77
CA LEU A 144 5.41 4.53 9.85
C LEU A 144 6.09 5.89 9.59
N GLY A 145 6.14 6.70 10.63
CA GLY A 145 6.85 7.98 10.60
C GLY A 145 6.15 9.00 9.71
N GLY A 146 6.57 9.13 8.46
CA GLY A 146 6.02 10.12 7.54
C GLY A 146 6.82 10.20 6.24
N ARG A 147 7.73 11.18 6.13
CA ARG A 147 8.41 11.56 4.89
C ARG A 147 9.10 10.40 4.14
N LEU A 148 9.68 9.45 4.87
CA LEU A 148 10.43 8.32 4.29
C LEU A 148 9.61 7.04 4.20
N ASP A 149 8.32 7.10 4.51
CA ASP A 149 7.41 5.96 4.35
C ASP A 149 7.22 5.64 2.87
N ALA A 150 7.16 4.36 2.54
CA ALA A 150 7.02 3.87 1.16
C ALA A 150 5.79 4.45 0.43
N ILE A 151 4.70 4.72 1.14
CA ILE A 151 3.48 5.31 0.60
C ILE A 151 3.72 6.73 0.06
N ASN A 152 4.63 7.50 0.67
CA ASN A 152 4.99 8.84 0.19
C ASN A 152 5.74 8.88 -1.15
N THR A 153 5.94 7.74 -1.78
CA THR A 153 6.41 7.65 -3.16
C THR A 153 5.36 8.14 -4.15
N ILE A 154 4.10 8.10 -3.78
CA ILE A 154 2.99 8.62 -4.57
C ILE A 154 2.71 10.07 -4.13
N ASP A 155 2.83 11.00 -5.07
CA ASP A 155 2.49 12.39 -4.80
C ASP A 155 1.00 12.54 -4.52
N SER A 156 0.65 13.21 -3.43
CA SER A 156 -0.73 13.44 -3.03
C SER A 156 -1.24 14.82 -3.45
N ASP A 157 -2.51 14.90 -3.85
CA ASP A 157 -3.21 16.16 -4.11
C ASP A 157 -3.66 16.84 -2.81
N ALA A 158 -3.89 16.03 -1.77
CA ALA A 158 -4.21 16.52 -0.43
C ALA A 158 -3.55 15.63 0.63
N ALA A 159 -3.14 16.24 1.74
CA ALA A 159 -2.59 15.54 2.89
C ALA A 159 -3.33 15.91 4.17
N VAL A 160 -3.59 14.91 5.00
CA VAL A 160 -4.21 15.08 6.33
C VAL A 160 -3.23 14.59 7.38
N ILE A 161 -2.98 15.41 8.39
CA ILE A 161 -2.23 15.01 9.59
C ILE A 161 -3.22 14.98 10.75
N SER A 162 -3.48 13.78 11.28
CA SER A 162 -4.47 13.58 12.34
C SER A 162 -3.98 14.11 13.68
N THR A 163 -2.94 13.49 14.24
CA THR A 163 -2.30 13.93 15.48
C THR A 163 -0.80 13.67 15.40
N ILE A 164 -0.01 14.47 16.11
CA ILE A 164 1.43 14.26 16.23
C ILE A 164 1.78 14.03 17.69
N GLY A 165 2.43 12.90 17.97
CA GLY A 165 2.95 12.55 19.27
C GLY A 165 4.28 11.80 19.13
N ILE A 166 4.96 11.60 20.24
CA ILE A 166 6.17 10.77 20.27
C ILE A 166 5.73 9.31 20.29
N ASP A 167 6.14 8.57 19.26
CA ASP A 167 5.87 7.15 19.12
C ASP A 167 7.06 6.48 18.41
N HIS A 168 7.14 5.15 18.46
CA HIS A 168 8.20 4.38 17.79
C HIS A 168 9.62 4.89 18.06
N THR A 169 9.96 5.15 19.32
CA THR A 169 11.25 5.73 19.76
C THR A 169 12.48 4.84 19.49
N ALA A 170 12.28 3.64 18.97
CA ALA A 170 13.34 2.70 18.60
C ALA A 170 13.78 2.83 17.12
N PHE A 171 13.19 3.77 16.36
CA PHE A 171 13.50 4.03 14.95
C PHE A 171 13.90 5.48 14.73
#